data_811ec8eb1540022d49a37229236c4fc3
#
_entry.id   811ec8eb1540022d49a37229236c4fc3
#
_cell.length_a   1.000
_cell.length_b   1.000
_cell.length_c   1.000
_cell.angle_alpha   90.00
_cell.angle_beta   90.00
_cell.angle_gamma   90.00
#
_symmetry.space_group_name_H-M   'P 1'
#
loop_
_entity.id
_entity.type
_entity.pdbx_description
1 polymer ?
#
loop_
_entity_poly.entity_id
_entity_poly.type
_entity_poly.pdbx_seq_one_letter_code
_entity_poly.pdbx_strand_id
1 'polypeptide(L)'
;VCDCLYNETTGLYAHIWDDELRKWTSPESWGTGNGWIAIGLAWLILELDAASPDTGRMLRRYCGLADAMDRYRLPNGLFHADVDDTESFVDCAGAVMLAYSALKLRYAGFDQPSILREEKWAYRIIDEVKEHVDQWGFIRECPGSPNFREAGTSTEMQAFYLMLCAVAEKME
;
A
#
# COMPACT_ATOMS: atom_id res chain seq x y z
N VAL A 1 8.75 14.66 -6.98
CA VAL A 1 8.96 13.20 -7.09
C VAL A 1 7.62 12.50 -7.38
N CYS A 2 6.58 12.68 -6.59
CA CYS A 2 5.30 12.00 -6.82
C CYS A 2 4.69 12.26 -8.21
N ASP A 3 4.83 13.47 -8.75
CA ASP A 3 4.22 13.81 -10.05
C ASP A 3 4.88 13.09 -11.24
N CYS A 4 6.18 12.78 -11.14
CA CYS A 4 6.90 12.07 -12.21
C CYS A 4 6.52 10.59 -12.28
N LEU A 5 6.16 9.99 -11.16
CA LEU A 5 5.78 8.57 -11.07
C LEU A 5 4.27 8.35 -11.30
N TYR A 6 3.46 9.39 -11.16
CA TYR A 6 2.01 9.27 -11.22
C TYR A 6 1.50 8.98 -12.63
N ASN A 7 0.72 7.91 -12.78
CA ASN A 7 0.04 7.56 -14.01
C ASN A 7 -1.41 8.06 -13.96
N GLU A 8 -1.71 9.11 -14.72
CA GLU A 8 -3.04 9.73 -14.75
C GLU A 8 -4.13 8.78 -15.28
N THR A 9 -3.76 7.78 -16.08
CA THR A 9 -4.72 6.81 -16.64
C THR A 9 -5.20 5.82 -15.60
N THR A 10 -4.28 5.29 -14.79
CA THR A 10 -4.58 4.27 -13.78
C THR A 10 -4.81 4.86 -12.39
N GLY A 11 -4.27 6.05 -12.10
CA GLY A 11 -4.24 6.62 -10.76
C GLY A 11 -3.22 5.97 -9.83
N LEU A 12 -2.41 5.05 -10.36
CA LEU A 12 -1.31 4.38 -9.65
C LEU A 12 0.02 5.08 -9.92
N TYR A 13 1.06 4.63 -9.22
CA TYR A 13 2.42 5.15 -9.39
C TYR A 13 3.31 4.10 -10.04
N ALA A 14 4.02 4.51 -11.09
CA ALA A 14 5.05 3.70 -11.72
C ALA A 14 6.23 3.47 -10.77
N HIS A 15 7.00 2.39 -11.01
CA HIS A 15 8.06 1.98 -10.11
C HIS A 15 9.29 2.89 -10.22
N ILE A 16 9.81 3.14 -11.42
CA ILE A 16 11.06 3.89 -11.62
C ILE A 16 10.89 4.99 -12.67
N TRP A 17 11.28 6.21 -12.28
CA TRP A 17 11.46 7.35 -13.17
C TRP A 17 12.95 7.61 -13.37
N ASP A 18 13.35 7.81 -14.62
CA ASP A 18 14.71 8.24 -14.98
C ASP A 18 14.69 9.75 -15.28
N ASP A 19 15.39 10.53 -14.47
CA ASP A 19 15.35 11.97 -14.57
C ASP A 19 16.19 12.51 -15.75
N GLU A 20 17.22 11.77 -16.17
CA GLU A 20 18.03 12.13 -17.36
C GLU A 20 17.24 11.85 -18.64
N LEU A 21 16.59 10.68 -18.72
CA LEU A 21 15.80 10.28 -19.88
C LEU A 21 14.39 10.89 -19.89
N ARG A 22 13.95 11.50 -18.80
CA ARG A 22 12.61 12.10 -18.61
C ARG A 22 11.49 11.13 -18.97
N LYS A 23 11.62 9.88 -18.53
CA LYS A 23 10.64 8.80 -18.78
C LYS A 23 10.66 7.74 -17.69
N TRP A 24 9.62 6.93 -17.66
CA TRP A 24 9.62 5.71 -16.86
C TRP A 24 10.56 4.68 -17.50
N THR A 25 11.44 4.11 -16.69
CA THR A 25 12.29 2.96 -17.05
C THR A 25 11.76 1.65 -16.47
N SER A 26 10.84 1.75 -15.50
CA SER A 26 10.00 0.66 -15.01
C SER A 26 8.59 1.23 -14.82
N PRO A 27 7.70 1.06 -15.82
CA PRO A 27 6.35 1.64 -15.80
C PRO A 27 5.35 0.82 -14.96
N GLU A 28 5.75 -0.37 -14.50
CA GLU A 28 4.92 -1.30 -13.76
C GLU A 28 4.36 -0.62 -12.49
N SER A 29 3.09 -0.87 -12.19
CA SER A 29 2.41 -0.36 -11.00
C SER A 29 2.65 -1.28 -9.81
N TRP A 30 3.91 -1.40 -9.38
CA TRP A 30 4.33 -2.31 -8.31
C TRP A 30 3.56 -2.06 -7.01
N GLY A 31 2.90 -3.11 -6.49
CA GLY A 31 2.01 -3.04 -5.33
C GLY A 31 2.71 -2.56 -4.06
N THR A 32 3.88 -3.11 -3.75
CA THR A 32 4.73 -2.65 -2.63
C THR A 32 5.16 -1.20 -2.83
N GLY A 33 5.50 -0.77 -4.05
CA GLY A 33 5.85 0.62 -4.36
C GLY A 33 4.69 1.59 -4.10
N ASN A 34 3.49 1.23 -4.55
CA ASN A 34 2.27 1.99 -4.26
C ASN A 34 1.92 1.98 -2.77
N GLY A 35 2.17 0.88 -2.06
CA GLY A 35 2.10 0.79 -0.61
C GLY A 35 3.04 1.77 0.10
N TRP A 36 4.29 1.90 -0.35
CA TRP A 36 5.24 2.90 0.17
C TRP A 36 4.75 4.33 -0.04
N ILE A 37 4.14 4.63 -1.19
CA ILE A 37 3.52 5.96 -1.43
C ILE A 37 2.37 6.20 -0.43
N ALA A 38 1.50 5.21 -0.21
CA ALA A 38 0.40 5.32 0.75
C ALA A 38 0.93 5.61 2.17
N ILE A 39 1.93 4.86 2.64
CA ILE A 39 2.56 5.05 3.96
C ILE A 39 3.22 6.42 4.05
N GLY A 40 4.00 6.82 3.05
CA GLY A 40 4.68 8.12 3.02
C GLY A 40 3.69 9.28 3.07
N LEU A 41 2.59 9.20 2.31
CA LEU A 41 1.52 10.19 2.36
C LEU A 41 0.84 10.23 3.73
N ALA A 42 0.53 9.07 4.33
CA ALA A 42 -0.07 9.00 5.65
C ALA A 42 0.84 9.62 6.72
N TRP A 43 2.12 9.32 6.72
CA TRP A 43 3.08 9.94 7.64
C TRP A 43 3.17 11.44 7.46
N LEU A 44 3.25 11.94 6.22
CA LEU A 44 3.27 13.38 5.95
C LEU A 44 1.98 14.07 6.46
N ILE A 45 0.81 13.46 6.25
CA ILE A 45 -0.48 13.98 6.74
C ILE A 45 -0.48 14.09 8.26
N LEU A 46 0.11 13.12 8.97
CA LEU A 46 0.15 13.07 10.43
C LEU A 46 1.17 14.07 11.04
N GLU A 47 2.23 14.40 10.30
CA GLU A 47 3.27 15.33 10.77
C GLU A 47 2.98 16.80 10.40
N LEU A 48 2.20 17.04 9.35
CA LEU A 48 1.85 18.38 8.93
C LEU A 48 0.76 18.99 9.83
N ASP A 49 0.76 20.31 9.95
CA ASP A 49 -0.33 21.04 10.60
C ASP A 49 -1.65 20.73 9.88
N ALA A 50 -2.68 20.35 10.64
CA ALA A 50 -4.01 20.02 10.11
C ALA A 50 -4.64 21.16 9.31
N ALA A 51 -4.33 22.41 9.65
CA ALA A 51 -4.80 23.60 8.93
C ALA A 51 -3.97 23.92 7.67
N SER A 52 -2.86 23.23 7.45
CA SER A 52 -2.02 23.47 6.26
C SER A 52 -2.72 23.05 4.97
N PRO A 53 -2.67 23.89 3.91
CA PRO A 53 -3.14 23.51 2.58
C PRO A 53 -2.45 22.23 2.06
N ASP A 54 -1.21 21.98 2.49
CA ASP A 54 -0.44 20.80 2.10
C ASP A 54 -1.04 19.52 2.69
N THR A 55 -1.53 19.54 3.92
CA THR A 55 -2.25 18.41 4.52
C THR A 55 -3.45 17.99 3.67
N GLY A 56 -4.28 18.95 3.27
CA GLY A 56 -5.41 18.69 2.38
C GLY A 56 -4.98 18.16 1.00
N ARG A 57 -3.84 18.62 0.47
CA ARG A 57 -3.28 18.12 -0.80
C ARG A 57 -2.79 16.68 -0.68
N MET A 58 -2.07 16.34 0.39
CA MET A 58 -1.59 14.99 0.64
C MET A 58 -2.75 14.02 0.88
N LEU A 59 -3.76 14.46 1.63
CA LEU A 59 -4.96 13.66 1.89
C LEU A 59 -5.73 13.33 0.60
N ARG A 60 -5.90 14.29 -0.32
CA ARG A 60 -6.51 14.01 -1.63
C ARG A 60 -5.69 13.02 -2.45
N ARG A 61 -4.35 13.11 -2.42
CA ARG A 61 -3.48 12.15 -3.11
C ARG A 61 -3.58 10.75 -2.49
N TYR A 62 -3.62 10.66 -1.17
CA TYR A 62 -3.82 9.40 -0.47
C TYR A 62 -5.14 8.73 -0.86
N CYS A 63 -6.24 9.48 -0.76
CA CYS A 63 -7.57 8.97 -1.13
C CYS A 63 -7.63 8.54 -2.61
N GLY A 64 -7.05 9.33 -3.51
CA GLY A 64 -6.97 9.01 -4.93
C GLY A 64 -6.21 7.71 -5.20
N LEU A 65 -5.09 7.49 -4.51
CA LEU A 65 -4.33 6.24 -4.59
C LEU A 65 -5.12 5.06 -4.02
N ALA A 66 -5.73 5.20 -2.85
CA ALA A 66 -6.54 4.15 -2.24
C ALA A 66 -7.73 3.76 -3.14
N ASP A 67 -8.39 4.74 -3.76
CA ASP A 67 -9.46 4.48 -4.73
C ASP A 67 -8.95 3.82 -6.02
N ALA A 68 -7.74 4.16 -6.45
CA ALA A 68 -7.11 3.54 -7.61
C ALA A 68 -6.76 2.07 -7.34
N MET A 69 -6.12 1.77 -6.22
CA MET A 69 -5.78 0.41 -5.83
C MET A 69 -7.02 -0.46 -5.63
N ASP A 70 -8.08 0.08 -5.02
CA ASP A 70 -9.31 -0.68 -4.76
C ASP A 70 -9.99 -1.23 -6.02
N ARG A 71 -9.80 -0.59 -7.19
CA ARG A 71 -10.32 -1.10 -8.47
C ARG A 71 -9.69 -2.43 -8.91
N TYR A 72 -8.51 -2.74 -8.41
CA TYR A 72 -7.74 -3.95 -8.73
C TYR A 72 -7.70 -4.95 -7.58
N ARG A 73 -8.45 -4.68 -6.51
CA ARG A 73 -8.47 -5.53 -5.32
C ARG A 73 -9.08 -6.88 -5.63
N LEU A 74 -8.40 -7.94 -5.21
CA LEU A 74 -8.88 -9.31 -5.28
C LEU A 74 -9.98 -9.57 -4.24
N PRO A 75 -10.81 -10.61 -4.43
CA PRO A 75 -11.90 -10.93 -3.48
C PRO A 75 -11.44 -11.21 -2.05
N ASN A 76 -10.20 -11.68 -1.86
CA ASN A 76 -9.57 -11.90 -0.56
C ASN A 76 -8.94 -10.64 0.04
N GLY A 77 -8.96 -9.52 -0.66
CA GLY A 77 -8.42 -8.25 -0.19
C GLY A 77 -6.99 -7.94 -0.60
N LEU A 78 -6.29 -8.90 -1.21
CA LEU A 78 -4.92 -8.74 -1.69
C LEU A 78 -4.88 -8.08 -3.07
N PHE A 79 -3.68 -7.91 -3.61
CA PHE A 79 -3.43 -7.39 -4.95
C PHE A 79 -2.50 -8.32 -5.72
N HIS A 80 -2.40 -8.12 -7.02
CA HIS A 80 -1.28 -8.62 -7.80
C HIS A 80 -0.01 -7.82 -7.49
N ALA A 81 1.17 -8.42 -7.68
CA ALA A 81 2.46 -7.78 -7.42
C ALA A 81 2.66 -6.52 -8.29
N ASP A 82 2.25 -6.58 -9.55
CA ASP A 82 1.99 -5.41 -10.40
C ASP A 82 0.48 -5.22 -10.42
N VAL A 83 0.00 -4.18 -9.74
CA VAL A 83 -1.42 -4.03 -9.34
C VAL A 83 -2.38 -4.13 -10.51
N ASP A 84 -2.02 -3.64 -11.68
CA ASP A 84 -2.80 -3.61 -12.91
C ASP A 84 -2.42 -4.73 -13.91
N ASP A 85 -1.60 -5.73 -13.49
CA ASP A 85 -1.25 -6.91 -14.28
C ASP A 85 -1.71 -8.20 -13.59
N THR A 86 -2.77 -8.81 -14.11
CA THR A 86 -3.36 -10.06 -13.60
C THR A 86 -2.50 -11.30 -13.81
N GLU A 87 -1.44 -11.23 -14.61
CA GLU A 87 -0.50 -12.33 -14.82
C GLU A 87 0.63 -12.33 -13.78
N SER A 88 0.82 -11.23 -13.04
CA SER A 88 1.78 -11.20 -11.95
C SER A 88 1.26 -11.99 -10.74
N PHE A 89 2.15 -12.46 -9.86
CA PHE A 89 1.75 -13.25 -8.69
C PHE A 89 0.92 -12.41 -7.70
N VAL A 90 0.17 -13.08 -6.82
CA VAL A 90 -0.58 -12.41 -5.73
C VAL A 90 0.40 -11.96 -4.65
N ASP A 91 0.27 -10.71 -4.21
CA ASP A 91 1.16 -10.05 -3.25
C ASP A 91 0.39 -9.58 -2.00
N CYS A 92 0.87 -9.99 -0.83
CA CYS A 92 0.35 -9.52 0.45
C CYS A 92 0.84 -8.10 0.80
N ALA A 93 2.03 -7.69 0.33
CA ALA A 93 2.71 -6.50 0.86
C ALA A 93 1.96 -5.20 0.56
N GLY A 94 1.56 -4.98 -0.69
CA GLY A 94 0.81 -3.78 -1.07
C GLY A 94 -0.48 -3.61 -0.28
N ALA A 95 -1.21 -4.72 -0.04
CA ALA A 95 -2.45 -4.72 0.74
C ALA A 95 -2.22 -4.38 2.22
N VAL A 96 -1.22 -4.99 2.85
CA VAL A 96 -0.85 -4.73 4.24
C VAL A 96 -0.40 -3.28 4.45
N MET A 97 0.40 -2.75 3.54
CA MET A 97 0.91 -1.38 3.63
C MET A 97 -0.20 -0.34 3.47
N LEU A 98 -1.14 -0.55 2.54
CA LEU A 98 -2.31 0.30 2.37
C LEU A 98 -3.22 0.24 3.61
N ALA A 99 -3.51 -0.97 4.11
CA ALA A 99 -4.32 -1.18 5.31
C ALA A 99 -3.69 -0.51 6.54
N TYR A 100 -2.39 -0.68 6.77
CA TYR A 100 -1.66 -0.03 7.85
C TYR A 100 -1.77 1.49 7.79
N SER A 101 -1.53 2.08 6.61
CA SER A 101 -1.61 3.53 6.42
C SER A 101 -3.02 4.06 6.70
N ALA A 102 -4.06 3.34 6.30
CA ALA A 102 -5.45 3.68 6.55
C ALA A 102 -5.79 3.65 8.05
N LEU A 103 -5.40 2.58 8.78
CA LEU A 103 -5.64 2.51 10.22
C LEU A 103 -4.90 3.61 10.98
N LYS A 104 -3.68 3.99 10.56
CA LYS A 104 -2.96 5.13 11.14
C LYS A 104 -3.73 6.43 10.98
N LEU A 105 -4.28 6.70 9.80
CA LEU A 105 -5.10 7.89 9.54
C LEU A 105 -6.44 7.82 10.32
N ARG A 106 -7.08 6.65 10.36
CA ARG A 106 -8.30 6.46 11.17
C ARG A 106 -8.06 6.72 12.64
N TYR A 107 -6.99 6.16 13.21
CA TYR A 107 -6.61 6.39 14.60
C TYR A 107 -6.40 7.89 14.92
N ALA A 108 -5.93 8.66 13.94
CA ALA A 108 -5.78 10.12 14.04
C ALA A 108 -7.08 10.91 13.76
N GLY A 109 -8.20 10.24 13.49
CA GLY A 109 -9.52 10.87 13.35
C GLY A 109 -9.92 11.23 11.91
N PHE A 110 -9.16 10.80 10.90
CA PHE A 110 -9.56 10.99 9.49
C PHE A 110 -10.66 9.99 9.10
N ASP A 111 -11.71 10.46 8.41
CA ASP A 111 -12.94 9.70 8.13
C ASP A 111 -13.37 9.75 6.65
N GLN A 112 -12.46 10.05 5.73
CA GLN A 112 -12.75 10.06 4.30
C GLN A 112 -13.24 8.67 3.85
N PRO A 113 -14.17 8.58 2.87
CA PRO A 113 -14.75 7.31 2.43
C PRO A 113 -13.72 6.24 2.06
N SER A 114 -12.63 6.63 1.41
CA SER A 114 -11.53 5.71 1.05
C SER A 114 -10.86 5.14 2.29
N ILE A 115 -10.60 5.96 3.32
CA ILE A 115 -9.99 5.53 4.58
C ILE A 115 -10.92 4.57 5.33
N LEU A 116 -12.22 4.89 5.41
CA LEU A 116 -13.23 4.02 6.05
C LEU A 116 -13.41 2.68 5.33
N ARG A 117 -13.24 2.66 4.01
CA ARG A 117 -13.25 1.43 3.23
C ARG A 117 -12.02 0.58 3.55
N GLU A 118 -10.84 1.18 3.54
CA GLU A 118 -9.59 0.48 3.83
C GLU A 118 -9.52 0.00 5.29
N GLU A 119 -10.12 0.72 6.25
CA GLU A 119 -10.28 0.25 7.63
C GLU A 119 -11.01 -1.10 7.69
N LYS A 120 -12.10 -1.25 6.92
CA LYS A 120 -12.85 -2.52 6.86
C LYS A 120 -12.04 -3.64 6.21
N TRP A 121 -11.23 -3.31 5.21
CA TRP A 121 -10.33 -4.28 4.60
C TRP A 121 -9.19 -4.68 5.54
N ALA A 122 -8.69 -3.78 6.37
CA ALA A 122 -7.55 -4.03 7.25
C ALA A 122 -7.74 -5.27 8.13
N TYR A 123 -8.91 -5.44 8.74
CA TYR A 123 -9.20 -6.60 9.58
C TYR A 123 -9.27 -7.89 8.76
N ARG A 124 -9.83 -7.85 7.55
CA ARG A 124 -9.86 -9.00 6.64
C ARG A 124 -8.47 -9.37 6.15
N ILE A 125 -7.63 -8.37 5.84
CA ILE A 125 -6.25 -8.57 5.40
C ILE A 125 -5.42 -9.18 6.53
N ILE A 126 -5.62 -8.76 7.79
CA ILE A 126 -4.95 -9.39 8.93
C ILE A 126 -5.26 -10.89 8.99
N ASP A 127 -6.52 -11.28 8.79
CA ASP A 127 -6.92 -12.69 8.82
C ASP A 127 -6.42 -13.44 7.58
N GLU A 128 -6.54 -12.85 6.39
CA GLU A 128 -6.05 -13.45 5.14
C GLU A 128 -4.54 -13.73 5.20
N VAL A 129 -3.73 -12.77 5.66
CA VAL A 129 -2.27 -12.93 5.74
C VAL A 129 -1.86 -14.08 6.67
N LYS A 130 -2.65 -14.44 7.68
CA LYS A 130 -2.37 -15.59 8.55
C LYS A 130 -2.34 -16.90 7.77
N GLU A 131 -3.15 -17.02 6.70
CA GLU A 131 -3.17 -18.21 5.84
C GLU A 131 -1.91 -18.36 4.99
N HIS A 132 -1.14 -17.27 4.85
CA HIS A 132 0.12 -17.22 4.11
C HIS A 132 1.36 -17.34 5.02
N VAL A 133 1.17 -17.61 6.32
CA VAL A 133 2.27 -17.83 7.27
C VAL A 133 2.72 -19.29 7.22
N ASP A 134 4.00 -19.51 6.97
CA ASP A 134 4.56 -20.87 6.95
C ASP A 134 4.82 -21.42 8.36
N GLN A 135 5.27 -22.69 8.40
CA GLN A 135 5.56 -23.40 9.65
C GLN A 135 6.68 -22.77 10.51
N TRP A 136 7.48 -21.85 9.95
CA TRP A 136 8.54 -21.12 10.67
C TRP A 136 8.11 -19.71 11.06
N GLY A 137 6.87 -19.30 10.74
CA GLY A 137 6.33 -17.98 11.06
C GLY A 137 6.64 -16.90 10.03
N PHE A 138 7.10 -17.26 8.82
CA PHE A 138 7.34 -16.30 7.74
C PHE A 138 6.11 -16.15 6.86
N ILE A 139 5.73 -14.90 6.61
CA ILE A 139 4.70 -14.57 5.61
C ILE A 139 5.29 -14.82 4.22
N ARG A 140 4.56 -15.59 3.43
CA ARG A 140 4.85 -15.88 2.02
C ARG A 140 4.01 -15.00 1.11
N GLU A 141 4.16 -15.17 -0.20
CA GLU A 141 3.43 -14.41 -1.21
C GLU A 141 3.62 -12.90 -1.05
N CYS A 142 4.88 -12.50 -0.95
CA CYS A 142 5.31 -11.12 -1.06
C CYS A 142 6.57 -11.06 -1.92
N PRO A 143 6.92 -9.87 -2.48
CA PRO A 143 8.12 -9.74 -3.30
C PRO A 143 9.36 -10.21 -2.56
N GLY A 144 10.00 -11.25 -3.08
CA GLY A 144 11.14 -11.93 -2.43
C GLY A 144 12.50 -11.43 -2.90
N SER A 145 13.45 -11.35 -1.95
CA SER A 145 14.86 -11.12 -2.29
C SER A 145 15.40 -12.31 -3.15
N PRO A 146 16.31 -12.10 -4.12
CA PRO A 146 17.06 -10.86 -4.36
C PRO A 146 16.48 -9.91 -5.41
N ASN A 147 15.56 -10.36 -6.24
CA ASN A 147 15.10 -9.59 -7.41
C ASN A 147 13.68 -9.02 -7.26
N PHE A 148 12.93 -9.44 -6.25
CA PHE A 148 11.55 -9.00 -5.96
C PHE A 148 10.52 -9.26 -7.08
N ARG A 149 10.84 -10.12 -8.04
CA ARG A 149 9.96 -10.46 -9.19
C ARG A 149 9.23 -11.79 -9.01
N GLU A 150 9.50 -12.49 -7.93
CA GLU A 150 8.90 -13.78 -7.60
C GLU A 150 8.37 -13.75 -6.17
N ALA A 151 7.32 -14.54 -5.94
CA ALA A 151 6.76 -14.69 -4.61
C ALA A 151 7.78 -15.35 -3.66
N GLY A 152 7.95 -14.73 -2.50
CA GLY A 152 8.89 -15.19 -1.49
C GLY A 152 8.52 -14.66 -0.12
N THR A 153 9.52 -14.24 0.63
CA THR A 153 9.35 -13.54 1.93
C THR A 153 10.27 -12.35 2.00
N SER A 154 9.86 -11.30 2.72
CA SER A 154 10.69 -10.13 2.98
C SER A 154 10.57 -9.67 4.42
N THR A 155 11.65 -9.12 4.96
CA THR A 155 11.67 -8.50 6.30
C THR A 155 10.74 -7.29 6.39
N GLU A 156 10.59 -6.58 5.28
CA GLU A 156 9.69 -5.44 5.11
C GLU A 156 8.24 -5.85 5.33
N MET A 157 7.78 -6.92 4.66
CA MET A 157 6.42 -7.43 4.83
C MET A 157 6.16 -7.89 6.26
N GLN A 158 7.11 -8.62 6.88
CA GLN A 158 7.01 -9.03 8.28
C GLN A 158 6.81 -7.80 9.19
N ALA A 159 7.61 -6.75 8.98
CA ALA A 159 7.54 -5.54 9.79
C ALA A 159 6.19 -4.83 9.63
N PHE A 160 5.71 -4.61 8.41
CA PHE A 160 4.44 -3.93 8.18
C PHE A 160 3.24 -4.72 8.67
N TYR A 161 3.26 -6.04 8.57
CA TYR A 161 2.20 -6.86 9.15
C TYR A 161 2.12 -6.72 10.67
N LEU A 162 3.25 -6.78 11.37
CA LEU A 162 3.30 -6.54 12.82
C LEU A 162 2.81 -5.12 13.19
N MET A 163 3.19 -4.11 12.40
CA MET A 163 2.74 -2.74 12.60
C MET A 163 1.23 -2.60 12.35
N LEU A 164 0.68 -3.29 11.35
CA LEU A 164 -0.76 -3.32 11.08
C LEU A 164 -1.52 -3.94 12.25
N CYS A 165 -1.09 -5.11 12.74
CA CYS A 165 -1.70 -5.77 13.90
C CYS A 165 -1.66 -4.86 15.14
N ALA A 166 -0.51 -4.24 15.42
CA ALA A 166 -0.34 -3.37 16.59
C ALA A 166 -1.22 -2.10 16.54
N VAL A 167 -1.53 -1.59 15.36
CA VAL A 167 -2.46 -0.46 15.24
C VAL A 167 -3.90 -0.94 15.38
N ALA A 168 -4.26 -2.09 14.79
CA ALA A 168 -5.60 -2.67 14.90
C ALA A 168 -5.99 -2.93 16.36
N GLU A 169 -5.08 -3.52 17.16
CA GLU A 169 -5.29 -3.73 18.60
C GLU A 169 -5.57 -2.45 19.40
N LYS A 170 -5.05 -1.31 18.96
CA LYS A 170 -5.29 -0.02 19.63
C LYS A 170 -6.63 0.60 19.28
N MET A 171 -7.30 0.09 18.26
CA MET A 171 -8.59 0.59 17.78
C MET A 171 -9.79 -0.23 18.32
N GLU A 172 -9.53 -1.40 18.92
CA GLU A 172 -10.52 -2.19 19.66
C GLU A 172 -10.77 -1.62 21.06
#